data_d51e08807df177d2ec699d93447c4b15
#
_entry.id   d51e08807df177d2ec699d93447c4b15
#
_cell.length_a   1.000
_cell.length_b   1.000
_cell.length_c   1.000
_cell.angle_alpha   90.00
_cell.angle_beta   90.00
_cell.angle_gamma   90.00
#
_symmetry.space_group_name_H-M   'P 1'
#
loop_
_entity.id
_entity.type
_entity.pdbx_description
1 polymer ?
#
loop_
_entity_poly.entity_id
_entity_poly.type
_entity_poly.pdbx_seq_one_letter_code
_entity_poly.pdbx_strand_id
1 'polypeptide(L)'
;MIVLINLEDLKKVKLFNDLSNETLFKLSEIGNKAAFKKGDHIFRDKDTISSIYIILSGKVALYKLNEAAHKKVIFILGEGVINEVILEDMKSSINCEIFESAEILIFDKKRFINIMSEDFDLTKIILNSMASKIRRLYRQMKNATPLKIEKRLAAKLWKLSKDYGVKQNDEVVIDLNISVAYLSDMFGMPRETISRALKILEKENLIRKERKKIIIKDRDKLASYFKGL
;
A
#
# COMPACT_ATOMS: atom_id res chain seq x y z
N MET A 1 10.68 7.57 -18.01
CA MET A 1 10.18 8.47 -19.08
C MET A 1 8.85 9.03 -18.61
N ILE A 2 8.69 10.35 -18.59
CA ILE A 2 7.43 11.03 -18.23
C ILE A 2 6.67 11.28 -19.52
N VAL A 3 5.38 10.93 -19.56
CA VAL A 3 4.51 11.04 -20.72
C VAL A 3 3.23 11.75 -20.29
N LEU A 4 2.66 12.58 -21.16
CA LEU A 4 1.36 13.19 -20.94
C LEU A 4 0.29 12.08 -20.78
N ILE A 5 -0.62 12.26 -19.85
CA ILE A 5 -1.75 11.34 -19.68
C ILE A 5 -2.85 11.66 -20.69
N ASN A 6 -3.62 10.64 -21.02
CA ASN A 6 -4.82 10.78 -21.83
C ASN A 6 -6.06 10.34 -21.03
N LEU A 7 -7.24 10.59 -21.56
CA LEU A 7 -8.51 10.22 -20.92
C LEU A 7 -8.62 8.71 -20.65
N GLU A 8 -8.06 7.88 -21.53
CA GLU A 8 -8.09 6.42 -21.35
C GLU A 8 -7.25 5.96 -20.15
N ASP A 9 -6.13 6.63 -19.86
CA ASP A 9 -5.35 6.36 -18.66
C ASP A 9 -6.14 6.68 -17.39
N LEU A 10 -6.90 7.79 -17.39
CA LEU A 10 -7.73 8.19 -16.25
C LEU A 10 -8.92 7.25 -16.05
N LYS A 11 -9.55 6.78 -17.11
CA LYS A 11 -10.66 5.81 -17.05
C LYS A 11 -10.24 4.44 -16.51
N LYS A 12 -8.95 4.09 -16.58
CA LYS A 12 -8.42 2.85 -15.96
C LYS A 12 -8.34 2.95 -14.44
N VAL A 13 -8.33 4.16 -13.87
CA VAL A 13 -8.30 4.37 -12.42
C VAL A 13 -9.70 4.19 -11.87
N LYS A 14 -9.96 3.06 -11.22
CA LYS A 14 -11.28 2.77 -10.61
C LYS A 14 -11.78 3.86 -9.69
N LEU A 15 -10.86 4.58 -9.05
CA LEU A 15 -11.15 5.70 -8.18
C LEU A 15 -11.91 6.81 -8.91
N PHE A 16 -11.73 6.94 -10.22
CA PHE A 16 -12.29 8.00 -11.06
C PHE A 16 -13.53 7.57 -11.87
N ASN A 17 -14.05 6.36 -11.66
CA ASN A 17 -15.17 5.84 -12.44
C ASN A 17 -16.43 6.71 -12.37
N ASP A 18 -16.65 7.40 -11.25
CA ASP A 18 -17.83 8.23 -11.01
C ASP A 18 -17.63 9.72 -11.36
N LEU A 19 -16.44 10.08 -11.88
CA LEU A 19 -16.16 11.46 -12.29
C LEU A 19 -16.74 11.77 -13.66
N SER A 20 -17.14 13.03 -13.84
CA SER A 20 -17.61 13.55 -15.13
C SER A 20 -16.48 13.55 -16.18
N ASN A 21 -16.85 13.47 -17.47
CA ASN A 21 -15.87 13.61 -18.54
C ASN A 21 -15.18 14.98 -18.53
N GLU A 22 -15.86 16.04 -18.09
CA GLU A 22 -15.28 17.36 -17.94
C GLU A 22 -14.15 17.37 -16.89
N THR A 23 -14.38 16.77 -15.73
CA THR A 23 -13.37 16.66 -14.67
C THR A 23 -12.19 15.81 -15.13
N LEU A 24 -12.45 14.68 -15.80
CA LEU A 24 -11.39 13.84 -16.37
C LEU A 24 -10.57 14.60 -17.42
N PHE A 25 -11.21 15.43 -18.23
CA PHE A 25 -10.52 16.28 -19.21
C PHE A 25 -9.61 17.29 -18.50
N LYS A 26 -10.13 18.05 -17.51
CA LYS A 26 -9.33 18.98 -16.70
C LYS A 26 -8.13 18.29 -16.03
N LEU A 27 -8.32 17.07 -15.50
CA LEU A 27 -7.24 16.27 -14.92
C LEU A 27 -6.19 15.86 -15.96
N SER A 28 -6.61 15.53 -17.19
CA SER A 28 -5.67 15.15 -18.25
C SER A 28 -4.74 16.28 -18.67
N GLU A 29 -5.19 17.54 -18.57
CA GLU A 29 -4.38 18.71 -18.93
C GLU A 29 -3.29 19.05 -17.88
N ILE A 30 -3.43 18.56 -16.65
CA ILE A 30 -2.51 18.89 -15.55
C ILE A 30 -1.65 17.72 -15.10
N GLY A 31 -1.81 16.56 -15.73
CA GLY A 31 -1.20 15.33 -15.27
C GLY A 31 -0.17 14.76 -16.24
N ASN A 32 0.72 13.97 -15.67
CA ASN A 32 1.71 13.17 -16.38
C ASN A 32 1.66 11.73 -15.87
N LYS A 33 2.15 10.79 -16.69
CA LYS A 33 2.35 9.40 -16.32
C LYS A 33 3.84 9.06 -16.34
N ALA A 34 4.30 8.33 -15.32
CA ALA A 34 5.66 7.85 -15.26
C ALA A 34 5.71 6.38 -14.80
N ALA A 35 6.61 5.62 -15.41
CA ALA A 35 6.92 4.26 -14.99
C ALA A 35 8.11 4.27 -14.03
N PHE A 36 7.98 3.53 -12.95
CA PHE A 36 8.99 3.38 -11.91
C PHE A 36 9.37 1.90 -11.74
N LYS A 37 10.64 1.67 -11.38
CA LYS A 37 11.17 0.34 -11.09
C LYS A 37 11.12 0.09 -9.58
N LYS A 38 11.10 -1.18 -9.20
CA LYS A 38 11.22 -1.59 -7.79
C LYS A 38 12.45 -0.98 -7.14
N GLY A 39 12.25 -0.35 -5.97
CA GLY A 39 13.27 0.33 -5.19
C GLY A 39 13.39 1.84 -5.47
N ASP A 40 12.78 2.33 -6.56
CA ASP A 40 12.71 3.77 -6.79
C ASP A 40 11.88 4.44 -5.68
N HIS A 41 12.20 5.70 -5.37
CA HIS A 41 11.45 6.51 -4.42
C HIS A 41 10.63 7.57 -5.16
N ILE A 42 9.36 7.72 -4.78
CA ILE A 42 8.50 8.81 -5.26
C ILE A 42 8.77 10.06 -4.45
N PHE A 43 8.87 9.92 -3.13
CA PHE A 43 9.27 10.97 -2.19
C PHE A 43 9.81 10.35 -0.91
N ARG A 44 10.49 11.18 -0.11
CA ARG A 44 11.08 10.81 1.17
C ARG A 44 10.45 11.59 2.32
N ASP A 45 10.66 11.11 3.54
CA ASP A 45 10.35 11.84 4.76
C ASP A 45 11.01 13.22 4.73
N LYS A 46 10.26 14.26 5.07
CA LYS A 46 10.62 15.69 5.03
C LYS A 46 10.72 16.33 3.64
N ASP A 47 10.45 15.61 2.56
CA ASP A 47 10.33 16.22 1.24
C ASP A 47 9.11 17.15 1.17
N THR A 48 9.24 18.26 0.46
CA THR A 48 8.10 19.11 0.10
C THR A 48 7.34 18.48 -1.06
N ILE A 49 6.06 18.24 -0.87
CA ILE A 49 5.22 17.56 -1.86
C ILE A 49 4.50 18.60 -2.73
N SER A 50 4.96 18.74 -3.97
CA SER A 50 4.37 19.63 -4.98
C SER A 50 3.43 18.93 -5.96
N SER A 51 3.26 17.62 -5.85
CA SER A 51 2.46 16.80 -6.76
C SER A 51 1.50 15.88 -6.01
N ILE A 52 0.39 15.54 -6.66
CA ILE A 52 -0.50 14.46 -6.23
C ILE A 52 -0.16 13.21 -7.04
N TYR A 53 0.07 12.11 -6.35
CA TYR A 53 0.48 10.84 -6.92
C TYR A 53 -0.65 9.81 -6.81
N ILE A 54 -1.01 9.20 -7.92
CA ILE A 54 -2.04 8.15 -7.98
C ILE A 54 -1.47 6.92 -8.67
N ILE A 55 -1.60 5.76 -8.05
CA ILE A 55 -1.14 4.50 -8.60
C ILE A 55 -2.13 4.05 -9.68
N LEU A 56 -1.65 3.92 -10.91
CA LEU A 56 -2.39 3.33 -12.02
C LEU A 56 -2.22 1.82 -12.04
N SER A 57 -0.99 1.35 -11.85
CA SER A 57 -0.66 -0.08 -11.77
C SER A 57 0.55 -0.32 -10.87
N GLY A 58 0.75 -1.54 -10.41
CA GLY A 58 1.85 -1.89 -9.52
C GLY A 58 1.56 -1.61 -8.05
N LYS A 59 2.62 -1.50 -7.22
CA LYS A 59 2.45 -1.32 -5.77
C LYS A 59 3.55 -0.44 -5.18
N VAL A 60 3.20 0.37 -4.19
CA VAL A 60 4.14 1.18 -3.42
C VAL A 60 4.12 0.81 -1.94
N ALA A 61 5.23 1.01 -1.25
CA ALA A 61 5.36 0.86 0.18
C ALA A 61 5.54 2.23 0.84
N LEU A 62 4.67 2.55 1.77
CA LEU A 62 4.83 3.69 2.67
C LEU A 62 5.50 3.23 3.94
N TYR A 63 6.63 3.84 4.33
CA TYR A 63 7.41 3.41 5.46
C TYR A 63 8.06 4.56 6.23
N LYS A 64 8.38 4.31 7.49
CA LYS A 64 9.22 5.15 8.35
C LYS A 64 10.52 4.42 8.69
N LEU A 65 11.57 5.20 8.95
CA LEU A 65 12.77 4.69 9.62
C LEU A 65 12.64 4.92 11.13
N ASN A 66 13.05 3.95 11.92
CA ASN A 66 13.20 4.14 13.37
C ASN A 66 14.56 4.78 13.69
N GLU A 67 14.84 5.06 14.97
CA GLU A 67 16.09 5.66 15.42
C GLU A 67 17.34 4.86 15.03
N ALA A 68 17.22 3.53 14.91
CA ALA A 68 18.28 2.63 14.45
C ALA A 68 18.31 2.48 12.91
N ALA A 69 17.68 3.38 12.17
CA ALA A 69 17.54 3.35 10.71
C ALA A 69 16.87 2.07 10.14
N HIS A 70 16.19 1.29 10.96
CA HIS A 70 15.44 0.15 10.47
C HIS A 70 14.12 0.60 9.85
N LYS A 71 13.84 0.07 8.67
CA LYS A 71 12.64 0.34 7.89
C LYS A 71 11.41 -0.34 8.53
N LYS A 72 10.37 0.45 8.82
CA LYS A 72 9.06 -0.02 9.26
C LYS A 72 8.01 0.32 8.22
N VAL A 73 7.57 -0.67 7.48
CA VAL A 73 6.52 -0.50 6.47
C VAL A 73 5.15 -0.34 7.15
N ILE A 74 4.49 0.78 6.86
CA ILE A 74 3.17 1.11 7.39
C ILE A 74 2.08 0.60 6.45
N PHE A 75 2.21 0.88 5.14
CA PHE A 75 1.28 0.42 4.11
C PHE A 75 2.00 -0.16 2.91
N ILE A 76 1.40 -1.17 2.30
CA ILE A 76 1.53 -1.46 0.88
C ILE A 76 0.24 -0.96 0.24
N LEU A 77 0.35 -0.10 -0.75
CA LEU A 77 -0.75 0.45 -1.52
C LEU A 77 -0.69 -0.12 -2.94
N GLY A 78 -1.83 -0.59 -3.41
CA GLY A 78 -2.10 -0.80 -4.83
C GLY A 78 -2.73 0.45 -5.44
N GLU A 79 -3.63 0.29 -6.42
CA GLU A 79 -4.35 1.38 -7.07
C GLU A 79 -4.92 2.40 -6.07
N GLY A 80 -4.75 3.69 -6.34
CA GLY A 80 -5.30 4.79 -5.54
C GLY A 80 -4.30 5.88 -5.18
N VAL A 81 -4.74 6.85 -4.38
CA VAL A 81 -3.96 8.02 -3.97
C VAL A 81 -2.85 7.65 -3.00
N ILE A 82 -1.63 8.09 -3.28
CA ILE A 82 -0.46 7.85 -2.41
C ILE A 82 -0.39 8.89 -1.30
N ASN A 83 -0.52 10.16 -1.63
CA ASN A 83 -0.26 11.30 -0.74
C ASN A 83 -1.00 11.22 0.60
N GLU A 84 -0.33 11.72 1.63
CA GLU A 84 -0.92 12.10 2.91
C GLU A 84 -1.15 13.62 3.00
N VAL A 85 -0.29 14.41 2.34
CA VAL A 85 -0.39 15.87 2.28
C VAL A 85 -1.03 16.27 0.97
N ILE A 86 -2.19 16.92 1.03
CA ILE A 86 -2.94 17.34 -0.15
C ILE A 86 -3.18 18.85 -0.15
N LEU A 87 -3.79 19.42 0.87
CA LEU A 87 -4.24 20.82 0.86
C LEU A 87 -3.15 21.82 1.27
N GLU A 88 -2.36 21.52 2.28
CA GLU A 88 -1.37 22.43 2.85
C GLU A 88 0.04 22.17 2.35
N ASP A 89 0.92 23.15 2.47
CA ASP A 89 2.35 23.02 2.16
C ASP A 89 3.11 22.42 3.34
N MET A 90 2.75 21.19 3.69
CA MET A 90 3.44 20.41 4.70
C MET A 90 4.48 19.50 4.05
N LYS A 91 5.54 19.23 4.80
CA LYS A 91 6.52 18.21 4.42
C LYS A 91 5.92 16.83 4.61
N SER A 92 6.30 15.88 3.75
CA SER A 92 5.92 14.48 3.95
C SER A 92 6.44 13.99 5.29
N SER A 93 5.59 13.24 5.99
CA SER A 93 5.96 12.57 7.24
C SER A 93 6.39 11.11 7.03
N ILE A 94 6.53 10.67 5.77
CA ILE A 94 6.72 9.27 5.40
C ILE A 94 7.53 9.12 4.13
N ASN A 95 8.23 7.99 3.97
CA ASN A 95 8.86 7.64 2.70
C ASN A 95 7.90 6.83 1.82
N CYS A 96 7.95 7.06 0.51
CA CYS A 96 7.25 6.26 -0.50
C CYS A 96 8.25 5.62 -1.46
N GLU A 97 8.29 4.28 -1.47
CA GLU A 97 9.15 3.46 -2.32
C GLU A 97 8.31 2.52 -3.18
N ILE A 98 8.75 2.30 -4.40
CA ILE A 98 8.14 1.32 -5.31
C ILE A 98 8.43 -0.10 -4.80
N PHE A 99 7.37 -0.80 -4.40
CA PHE A 99 7.44 -2.18 -3.94
C PHE A 99 7.48 -3.21 -5.09
N GLU A 100 6.64 -2.99 -6.09
CA GLU A 100 6.63 -3.70 -7.37
C GLU A 100 6.57 -2.65 -8.47
N SER A 101 7.21 -2.90 -9.62
CA SER A 101 7.21 -1.94 -10.73
C SER A 101 5.82 -1.36 -10.96
N ALA A 102 5.74 -0.05 -11.11
CA ALA A 102 4.49 0.68 -11.06
C ALA A 102 4.42 1.77 -12.12
N GLU A 103 3.22 2.05 -12.59
CA GLU A 103 2.87 3.26 -13.32
C GLU A 103 2.13 4.21 -12.39
N ILE A 104 2.60 5.45 -12.31
CA ILE A 104 2.09 6.47 -11.41
C ILE A 104 1.61 7.66 -12.23
N LEU A 105 0.40 8.12 -11.97
CA LEU A 105 -0.10 9.40 -12.43
C LEU A 105 0.38 10.50 -11.47
N ILE A 106 0.88 11.57 -12.03
CA ILE A 106 1.52 12.69 -11.31
C ILE A 106 0.82 13.97 -11.75
N PHE A 107 0.13 14.63 -10.82
CA PHE A 107 -0.59 15.87 -11.08
C PHE A 107 0.05 17.03 -10.35
N ASP A 108 0.08 18.21 -10.96
CA ASP A 108 0.43 19.44 -10.23
C ASP A 108 -0.53 19.65 -9.07
N LYS A 109 0.00 19.77 -7.86
CA LYS A 109 -0.79 19.83 -6.62
C LYS A 109 -1.73 21.04 -6.60
N LYS A 110 -1.25 22.22 -6.99
CA LYS A 110 -2.04 23.45 -6.93
C LYS A 110 -3.21 23.41 -7.90
N ARG A 111 -2.94 22.98 -9.14
CA ARG A 111 -3.97 22.85 -10.17
C ARG A 111 -4.98 21.75 -9.83
N PHE A 112 -4.51 20.65 -9.23
CA PHE A 112 -5.39 19.56 -8.76
C PHE A 112 -6.35 20.06 -7.66
N ILE A 113 -5.85 20.83 -6.69
CA ILE A 113 -6.67 21.45 -5.62
C ILE A 113 -7.71 22.42 -6.22
N ASN A 114 -7.35 23.19 -7.25
CA ASN A 114 -8.33 24.05 -7.91
C ASN A 114 -9.46 23.23 -8.53
N ILE A 115 -9.17 22.13 -9.21
CA ILE A 115 -10.23 21.24 -9.73
C ILE A 115 -11.07 20.65 -8.57
N MET A 116 -10.45 20.25 -7.46
CA MET A 116 -11.18 19.80 -6.28
C MET A 116 -12.11 20.85 -5.70
N SER A 117 -11.76 22.12 -5.78
CA SER A 117 -12.64 23.22 -5.29
C SER A 117 -13.85 23.46 -6.17
N GLU A 118 -13.78 23.10 -7.45
CA GLU A 118 -14.84 23.22 -8.44
C GLU A 118 -15.70 21.93 -8.53
N ASP A 119 -15.12 20.79 -8.20
CA ASP A 119 -15.76 19.48 -8.31
C ASP A 119 -15.78 18.75 -6.97
N PHE A 120 -16.98 18.70 -6.37
CA PHE A 120 -17.19 18.05 -5.09
C PHE A 120 -17.04 16.52 -5.18
N ASP A 121 -17.33 15.91 -6.32
CA ASP A 121 -17.19 14.46 -6.49
C ASP A 121 -15.70 14.05 -6.47
N LEU A 122 -14.82 14.81 -7.11
CA LEU A 122 -13.38 14.61 -6.96
C LEU A 122 -12.93 14.79 -5.51
N THR A 123 -13.40 15.85 -4.84
CA THR A 123 -13.08 16.12 -3.43
C THR A 123 -13.56 14.98 -2.53
N LYS A 124 -14.78 14.49 -2.72
CA LYS A 124 -15.34 13.34 -2.00
C LYS A 124 -14.49 12.07 -2.16
N ILE A 125 -14.02 11.78 -3.36
CA ILE A 125 -13.14 10.67 -3.66
C ILE A 125 -11.84 10.76 -2.86
N ILE A 126 -11.19 11.93 -2.85
CA ILE A 126 -9.94 12.15 -2.11
C ILE A 126 -10.16 12.02 -0.61
N LEU A 127 -11.21 12.63 -0.06
CA LEU A 127 -11.56 12.51 1.36
C LEU A 127 -11.83 11.05 1.77
N ASN A 128 -12.57 10.29 0.97
CA ASN A 128 -12.83 8.88 1.22
C ASN A 128 -11.56 8.04 1.17
N SER A 129 -10.62 8.35 0.28
CA SER A 129 -9.29 7.72 0.23
C SER A 129 -8.52 7.97 1.54
N MET A 130 -8.51 9.20 2.05
CA MET A 130 -7.86 9.54 3.33
C MET A 130 -8.55 8.85 4.50
N ALA A 131 -9.88 8.90 4.58
CA ALA A 131 -10.65 8.22 5.63
C ALA A 131 -10.37 6.71 5.65
N SER A 132 -10.21 6.08 4.49
CA SER A 132 -9.87 4.67 4.38
C SER A 132 -8.47 4.36 4.95
N LYS A 133 -7.48 5.22 4.71
CA LYS A 133 -6.14 5.11 5.31
C LYS A 133 -6.20 5.25 6.83
N ILE A 134 -6.94 6.24 7.34
CA ILE A 134 -7.13 6.47 8.79
C ILE A 134 -7.78 5.24 9.43
N ARG A 135 -8.85 4.68 8.85
CA ARG A 135 -9.48 3.45 9.36
C ARG A 135 -8.52 2.25 9.37
N ARG A 136 -7.62 2.17 8.40
CA ARG A 136 -6.57 1.13 8.39
C ARG A 136 -5.58 1.34 9.53
N LEU A 137 -5.18 2.58 9.83
CA LEU A 137 -4.31 2.91 10.96
C LEU A 137 -4.98 2.56 12.30
N TYR A 138 -6.23 2.91 12.52
CA TYR A 138 -6.96 2.54 13.75
C TYR A 138 -7.00 1.02 13.95
N ARG A 139 -7.22 0.24 12.89
CA ARG A 139 -7.17 -1.22 12.98
C ARG A 139 -5.78 -1.75 13.30
N GLN A 140 -4.72 -1.13 12.75
CA GLN A 140 -3.35 -1.51 13.09
C GLN A 140 -3.02 -1.20 14.55
N MET A 141 -3.46 -0.06 15.07
CA MET A 141 -3.29 0.30 16.49
C MET A 141 -4.00 -0.68 17.44
N LYS A 142 -5.26 -1.05 17.12
CA LYS A 142 -6.00 -2.06 17.90
C LYS A 142 -5.25 -3.40 17.96
N ASN A 143 -4.57 -3.79 16.89
CA ASN A 143 -3.84 -5.05 16.79
C ASN A 143 -2.40 -4.95 17.35
N ALA A 144 -2.01 -3.82 17.92
CA ALA A 144 -0.69 -3.61 18.55
C ALA A 144 -0.59 -4.19 19.97
N THR A 145 -1.60 -4.95 20.46
CA THR A 145 -1.53 -5.70 21.69
C THR A 145 -0.28 -6.61 21.68
N PRO A 146 0.40 -6.84 22.82
CA PRO A 146 1.62 -7.63 22.90
C PRO A 146 1.36 -9.12 22.64
N LEU A 147 1.07 -9.45 21.37
CA LEU A 147 1.01 -10.83 20.91
C LEU A 147 2.41 -11.33 20.59
N LYS A 148 2.66 -12.62 20.82
CA LYS A 148 3.87 -13.29 20.33
C LYS A 148 4.06 -13.01 18.84
N ILE A 149 5.31 -12.92 18.38
CA ILE A 149 5.64 -12.51 17.02
C ILE A 149 5.00 -13.40 15.94
N GLU A 150 4.90 -14.70 16.19
CA GLU A 150 4.24 -15.65 15.28
C GLU A 150 2.74 -15.35 15.14
N LYS A 151 2.05 -14.95 16.20
CA LYS A 151 0.63 -14.54 16.14
C LYS A 151 0.46 -13.22 15.40
N ARG A 152 1.35 -12.25 15.63
CA ARG A 152 1.36 -10.97 14.88
C ARG A 152 1.63 -11.21 13.39
N LEU A 153 2.56 -12.12 13.08
CA LEU A 153 2.88 -12.51 11.71
C LEU A 153 1.69 -13.20 11.03
N ALA A 154 1.03 -14.16 11.73
CA ALA A 154 -0.17 -14.82 11.24
C ALA A 154 -1.29 -13.82 10.91
N ALA A 155 -1.57 -12.87 11.81
CA ALA A 155 -2.57 -11.82 11.59
C ALA A 155 -2.23 -10.95 10.37
N LYS A 156 -0.96 -10.61 10.17
CA LYS A 156 -0.51 -9.83 9.01
C LYS A 156 -0.64 -10.62 7.71
N LEU A 157 -0.22 -11.88 7.70
CA LEU A 157 -0.36 -12.75 6.52
C LEU A 157 -1.82 -12.98 6.17
N TRP A 158 -2.69 -13.18 7.17
CA TRP A 158 -4.13 -13.27 6.95
C TRP A 158 -4.68 -12.00 6.30
N LYS A 159 -4.24 -10.81 6.76
CA LYS A 159 -4.65 -9.54 6.17
C LYS A 159 -4.16 -9.40 4.73
N LEU A 160 -2.90 -9.73 4.48
CA LEU A 160 -2.34 -9.70 3.12
C LEU A 160 -3.05 -10.67 2.18
N SER A 161 -3.47 -11.84 2.68
CA SER A 161 -4.26 -12.79 1.88
C SER A 161 -5.67 -12.29 1.57
N LYS A 162 -6.22 -11.41 2.40
CA LYS A 162 -7.51 -10.76 2.13
C LYS A 162 -7.37 -9.66 1.06
N ASP A 163 -6.28 -8.88 1.14
CA ASP A 163 -6.06 -7.73 0.28
C ASP A 163 -5.46 -8.13 -1.09
N TYR A 164 -4.62 -9.18 -1.13
CA TYR A 164 -3.83 -9.58 -2.30
C TYR A 164 -3.83 -11.10 -2.52
N GLY A 165 -4.83 -11.81 -2.01
CA GLY A 165 -4.92 -13.26 -2.14
C GLY A 165 -5.59 -13.69 -3.44
N VAL A 166 -4.97 -14.64 -4.12
CA VAL A 166 -5.55 -15.37 -5.25
C VAL A 166 -5.85 -16.79 -4.81
N LYS A 167 -7.10 -17.22 -4.95
CA LYS A 167 -7.49 -18.60 -4.66
C LYS A 167 -6.88 -19.56 -5.68
N GLN A 168 -6.25 -20.63 -5.17
CA GLN A 168 -5.76 -21.76 -5.96
C GLN A 168 -6.22 -23.03 -5.23
N ASN A 169 -7.23 -23.71 -5.75
CA ASN A 169 -7.92 -24.80 -5.08
C ASN A 169 -8.46 -24.35 -3.69
N ASP A 170 -8.11 -25.08 -2.62
CA ASP A 170 -8.49 -24.75 -1.24
C ASP A 170 -7.51 -23.81 -0.53
N GLU A 171 -6.40 -23.44 -1.18
CA GLU A 171 -5.36 -22.59 -0.64
C GLU A 171 -5.48 -21.15 -1.16
N VAL A 172 -4.83 -20.20 -0.48
CA VAL A 172 -4.77 -18.79 -0.92
C VAL A 172 -3.32 -18.37 -1.07
N VAL A 173 -2.89 -18.11 -2.29
CA VAL A 173 -1.56 -17.55 -2.61
C VAL A 173 -1.61 -16.04 -2.40
N ILE A 174 -0.73 -15.49 -1.54
CA ILE A 174 -0.58 -14.04 -1.44
C ILE A 174 0.20 -13.58 -2.67
N ASP A 175 -0.48 -12.84 -3.56
CA ASP A 175 0.11 -12.33 -4.81
C ASP A 175 0.97 -11.08 -4.55
N LEU A 176 2.02 -11.28 -3.75
CA LEU A 176 3.08 -10.34 -3.43
C LEU A 176 4.41 -11.06 -3.42
N ASN A 177 5.46 -10.43 -3.92
CA ASN A 177 6.84 -10.93 -3.81
C ASN A 177 7.40 -10.60 -2.42
N ILE A 178 7.02 -11.39 -1.42
CA ILE A 178 7.37 -11.16 -0.01
C ILE A 178 8.62 -11.96 0.34
N SER A 179 9.72 -11.26 0.63
CA SER A 179 10.93 -11.87 1.22
C SER A 179 10.91 -11.81 2.75
N VAL A 180 11.72 -12.65 3.41
CA VAL A 180 11.94 -12.56 4.88
C VAL A 180 12.47 -11.18 5.26
N ALA A 181 13.35 -10.59 4.44
CA ALA A 181 13.86 -9.25 4.65
C ALA A 181 12.73 -8.20 4.66
N TYR A 182 11.80 -8.32 3.72
CA TYR A 182 10.66 -7.41 3.66
C TYR A 182 9.71 -7.57 4.85
N LEU A 183 9.46 -8.80 5.31
CA LEU A 183 8.71 -9.02 6.55
C LEU A 183 9.46 -8.48 7.77
N SER A 184 10.79 -8.61 7.82
CA SER A 184 11.65 -7.99 8.84
C SER A 184 11.45 -6.48 8.89
N ASP A 185 11.51 -5.80 7.75
CA ASP A 185 11.27 -4.36 7.63
C ASP A 185 9.83 -4.00 8.04
N MET A 186 8.85 -4.82 7.65
CA MET A 186 7.44 -4.61 7.98
C MET A 186 7.16 -4.68 9.50
N PHE A 187 7.89 -5.53 10.22
CA PHE A 187 7.73 -5.72 11.67
C PHE A 187 8.71 -4.89 12.50
N GLY A 188 9.75 -4.31 11.86
CA GLY A 188 10.86 -3.65 12.55
C GLY A 188 11.63 -4.63 13.45
N MET A 189 11.82 -5.88 13.00
CA MET A 189 12.44 -6.96 13.78
C MET A 189 13.55 -7.65 12.98
N PRO A 190 14.56 -8.27 13.66
CA PRO A 190 15.61 -9.01 12.99
C PRO A 190 15.08 -10.13 12.08
N ARG A 191 15.79 -10.39 10.97
CA ARG A 191 15.41 -11.42 9.98
C ARG A 191 15.32 -12.82 10.60
N GLU A 192 16.20 -13.14 11.56
CA GLU A 192 16.21 -14.41 12.30
C GLU A 192 14.91 -14.60 13.08
N THR A 193 14.40 -13.54 13.72
CA THR A 193 13.14 -13.56 14.49
C THR A 193 11.97 -13.85 13.57
N ILE A 194 11.89 -13.14 12.44
CA ILE A 194 10.83 -13.36 11.43
C ILE A 194 10.96 -14.78 10.81
N SER A 195 12.18 -15.22 10.51
CA SER A 195 12.40 -16.55 9.96
C SER A 195 11.95 -17.66 10.92
N ARG A 196 12.25 -17.52 12.24
CA ARG A 196 11.76 -18.44 13.26
C ARG A 196 10.23 -18.44 13.36
N ALA A 197 9.60 -17.27 13.34
CA ALA A 197 8.16 -17.14 13.38
C ALA A 197 7.49 -17.79 12.15
N LEU A 198 8.05 -17.63 10.95
CA LEU A 198 7.56 -18.31 9.74
C LEU A 198 7.65 -19.82 9.87
N LYS A 199 8.79 -20.37 10.36
CA LYS A 199 8.96 -21.80 10.58
C LYS A 199 7.93 -22.37 11.57
N ILE A 200 7.56 -21.61 12.61
CA ILE A 200 6.48 -22.01 13.52
C ILE A 200 5.16 -22.14 12.76
N LEU A 201 4.79 -21.14 11.96
CA LEU A 201 3.54 -21.19 11.19
C LEU A 201 3.53 -22.30 10.13
N GLU A 202 4.69 -22.62 9.55
CA GLU A 202 4.85 -23.76 8.63
C GLU A 202 4.68 -25.09 9.39
N LYS A 203 5.32 -25.24 10.58
CA LYS A 203 5.18 -26.42 11.43
C LYS A 203 3.75 -26.66 11.90
N GLU A 204 3.02 -25.58 12.21
CA GLU A 204 1.59 -25.62 12.54
C GLU A 204 0.69 -25.85 11.32
N ASN A 205 1.27 -26.10 10.14
CA ASN A 205 0.57 -26.37 8.89
C ASN A 205 -0.40 -25.26 8.47
N LEU A 206 -0.15 -24.00 8.88
CA LEU A 206 -0.98 -22.84 8.58
C LEU A 206 -0.60 -22.16 7.27
N ILE A 207 0.69 -22.22 6.94
CA ILE A 207 1.25 -21.60 5.73
C ILE A 207 2.23 -22.55 5.04
N ARG A 208 2.55 -22.23 3.81
CA ARG A 208 3.62 -22.84 3.01
C ARG A 208 4.39 -21.74 2.29
N LYS A 209 5.70 -21.88 2.16
CA LYS A 209 6.55 -20.97 1.38
C LYS A 209 6.95 -21.61 0.06
N GLU A 210 6.75 -20.88 -1.02
CA GLU A 210 7.25 -21.24 -2.34
C GLU A 210 8.01 -20.06 -2.95
N ARG A 211 9.32 -20.16 -3.07
CA ARG A 211 10.19 -19.08 -3.57
C ARG A 211 9.95 -17.77 -2.80
N LYS A 212 9.31 -16.77 -3.44
CA LYS A 212 8.97 -15.46 -2.88
C LYS A 212 7.47 -15.30 -2.56
N LYS A 213 6.69 -16.38 -2.70
CA LYS A 213 5.25 -16.38 -2.38
C LYS A 213 5.01 -17.07 -1.05
N ILE A 214 4.01 -16.61 -0.35
CA ILE A 214 3.49 -17.24 0.87
C ILE A 214 2.08 -17.72 0.55
N ILE A 215 1.83 -18.99 0.84
CA ILE A 215 0.59 -19.67 0.58
C ILE A 215 -0.07 -19.97 1.92
N ILE A 216 -1.30 -19.56 2.09
CA ILE A 216 -2.12 -19.84 3.27
C ILE A 216 -2.96 -21.06 2.96
N LYS A 217 -2.77 -22.12 3.74
CA LYS A 217 -3.46 -23.39 3.55
C LYS A 217 -4.94 -23.33 3.93
N ASP A 218 -5.23 -22.62 5.04
CA ASP A 218 -6.58 -22.44 5.55
C ASP A 218 -6.65 -21.08 6.26
N ARG A 219 -7.47 -20.18 5.72
CA ARG A 219 -7.59 -18.81 6.26
C ARG A 219 -8.31 -18.77 7.60
N ASP A 220 -9.24 -19.67 7.85
CA ASP A 220 -10.02 -19.69 9.08
C ASP A 220 -9.19 -20.27 10.23
N LYS A 221 -8.41 -21.34 9.97
CA LYS A 221 -7.43 -21.86 10.91
C LYS A 221 -6.37 -20.82 11.24
N LEU A 222 -5.85 -20.10 10.24
CA LEU A 222 -4.89 -19.01 10.48
C LEU A 222 -5.52 -17.89 11.32
N ALA A 223 -6.81 -17.56 11.09
CA ALA A 223 -7.53 -16.59 11.89
C ALA A 223 -7.71 -17.04 13.35
N SER A 224 -8.09 -18.28 13.57
CA SER A 224 -8.25 -18.89 14.91
C SER A 224 -6.92 -18.89 15.67
N TYR A 225 -5.81 -19.24 15.02
CA TYR A 225 -4.49 -19.27 15.62
C TYR A 225 -4.07 -17.93 16.23
N PHE A 226 -4.24 -16.82 15.52
CA PHE A 226 -3.83 -15.52 16.09
C PHE A 226 -4.87 -14.91 17.03
N LYS A 227 -6.14 -15.28 16.91
CA LYS A 227 -7.18 -14.87 17.86
C LYS A 227 -7.10 -15.63 19.18
N GLY A 228 -6.46 -16.78 19.22
CA GLY A 228 -6.35 -17.63 20.39
C GLY A 228 -7.62 -18.44 20.65
N LEU A 229 -8.34 -18.79 19.59
CA LEU A 229 -9.55 -19.64 19.60
C LEU A 229 -9.17 -21.07 19.26
#